data_a672c01e1fd14388b511f533432c0660
#
_entry.id   a672c01e1fd14388b511f533432c0660
#
_cell.length_a   1.000
_cell.length_b   1.000
_cell.length_c   1.000
_cell.angle_alpha   90.00
_cell.angle_beta   90.00
_cell.angle_gamma   90.00
#
_symmetry.space_group_name_H-M   'P 1'
#
loop_
_entity.id
_entity.type
_entity.pdbx_description
1 polymer ?
#
loop_
_entity_poly.entity_id
_entity_poly.type
_entity_poly.pdbx_seq_one_letter_code
_entity_poly.pdbx_strand_id
1 'polypeptide(L)'
;AIKEVEDFPYFKSVGYGGLPNEKMEVELDAAYLDGSRFDFGAVCAIKNFANPISIARELSHYKVNNVLVGQGAQEFARSRHFEEKEMLTDRAKIHYHNRLKDLEQEQLSPYAGHGSIRYAWRYGCWNVH
;
A
#
# COMPACT_ATOMS: atom_id res chain seq x y z
N ALA A 1 4.52 2.02 -16.21
CA ALA A 1 3.82 0.75 -15.89
C ALA A 1 3.27 0.74 -14.46
N ILE A 2 4.12 0.69 -13.39
CA ILE A 2 3.62 0.55 -11.99
C ILE A 2 2.69 1.71 -11.59
N LYS A 3 3.03 2.95 -11.87
CA LYS A 3 2.15 4.11 -11.58
C LYS A 3 0.76 3.98 -12.19
N GLU A 4 0.65 3.50 -13.40
CA GLU A 4 -0.64 3.29 -14.08
C GLU A 4 -1.49 2.26 -13.34
N VAL A 5 -0.86 1.26 -12.74
CA VAL A 5 -1.54 0.27 -11.89
C VAL A 5 -1.96 0.89 -10.56
N GLU A 6 -1.09 1.70 -9.94
CA GLU A 6 -1.39 2.41 -8.70
C GLU A 6 -2.53 3.44 -8.87
N ASP A 7 -2.61 4.07 -10.04
CA ASP A 7 -3.64 5.06 -10.35
C ASP A 7 -4.98 4.43 -10.76
N PHE A 8 -5.01 3.12 -11.06
CA PHE A 8 -6.20 2.43 -11.54
C PHE A 8 -7.10 2.00 -10.36
N PRO A 9 -8.29 2.62 -10.20
CA PRO A 9 -9.09 2.51 -8.97
C PRO A 9 -9.79 1.16 -8.78
N TYR A 10 -9.65 0.24 -9.73
CA TYR A 10 -10.30 -1.06 -9.68
C TYR A 10 -9.42 -2.16 -9.07
N PHE A 11 -8.13 -1.92 -8.90
CA PHE A 11 -7.27 -2.80 -8.13
C PHE A 11 -7.47 -2.56 -6.64
N LYS A 12 -7.61 -3.66 -5.87
CA LYS A 12 -7.91 -3.61 -4.44
C LYS A 12 -6.67 -3.73 -3.56
N SER A 13 -5.56 -4.15 -4.15
CA SER A 13 -4.33 -4.47 -3.43
C SER A 13 -3.22 -3.45 -3.63
N VAL A 14 -3.41 -2.47 -4.49
CA VAL A 14 -2.40 -1.46 -4.81
C VAL A 14 -3.04 -0.08 -5.02
N GLY A 15 -2.33 0.97 -4.62
CA GLY A 15 -2.60 2.36 -4.98
C GLY A 15 -3.99 2.89 -4.60
N TYR A 16 -4.47 3.78 -5.46
CA TYR A 16 -5.76 4.45 -5.29
C TYR A 16 -6.93 3.46 -5.35
N GLY A 17 -7.78 3.50 -4.33
CA GLY A 17 -8.91 2.56 -4.21
C GLY A 17 -8.54 1.20 -3.64
N GLY A 18 -7.35 1.05 -3.08
CA GLY A 18 -6.95 -0.12 -2.29
C GLY A 18 -7.86 -0.32 -1.07
N LEU A 19 -7.92 -1.56 -0.59
CA LEU A 19 -8.71 -1.89 0.59
C LEU A 19 -8.11 -1.26 1.86
N PRO A 20 -8.95 -0.64 2.70
CA PRO A 20 -8.46 -0.04 3.94
C PRO A 20 -8.17 -1.09 5.02
N ASN A 21 -7.42 -0.67 6.04
CA ASN A 21 -7.29 -1.38 7.29
C ASN A 21 -8.55 -1.22 8.18
N GLU A 22 -8.54 -1.78 9.38
CA GLU A 22 -9.68 -1.71 10.32
C GLU A 22 -10.03 -0.28 10.79
N LYS A 23 -9.10 0.67 10.63
CA LYS A 23 -9.32 2.10 10.90
C LYS A 23 -9.83 2.88 9.69
N MET A 24 -10.17 2.19 8.61
CA MET A 24 -10.58 2.78 7.35
C MET A 24 -9.50 3.66 6.71
N GLU A 25 -8.23 3.32 6.90
CA GLU A 25 -7.08 3.97 6.29
C GLU A 25 -6.45 3.06 5.25
N VAL A 26 -6.11 3.60 4.09
CA VAL A 26 -5.35 2.88 3.06
C VAL A 26 -3.86 3.06 3.34
N GLU A 27 -3.20 1.97 3.71
CA GLU A 27 -1.74 1.91 3.91
C GLU A 27 -1.11 1.19 2.73
N LEU A 28 -0.06 1.76 2.19
CA LEU A 28 0.60 1.26 0.99
C LEU A 28 2.09 1.04 1.24
N ASP A 29 2.60 0.01 0.57
CA ASP A 29 4.02 -0.32 0.54
C ASP A 29 4.51 -0.29 -0.90
N ALA A 30 5.75 0.14 -1.09
CA ALA A 30 6.42 0.08 -2.38
C ALA A 30 7.92 -0.08 -2.22
N ALA A 31 8.53 -0.82 -3.12
CA ALA A 31 9.98 -0.96 -3.20
C ALA A 31 10.46 -0.81 -4.64
N TYR A 32 11.58 -0.15 -4.81
CA TYR A 32 12.26 0.02 -6.08
C TYR A 32 13.69 -0.50 -6.00
N LEU A 33 14.09 -1.30 -6.97
CA LEU A 33 15.44 -1.84 -7.10
C LEU A 33 15.96 -1.61 -8.53
N ASP A 34 17.10 -0.98 -8.65
CA ASP A 34 17.87 -0.91 -9.87
C ASP A 34 19.06 -1.88 -9.79
N GLY A 35 18.94 -3.02 -10.44
CA GLY A 35 19.96 -4.07 -10.39
C GLY A 35 21.27 -3.70 -11.09
N SER A 36 21.28 -2.74 -12.02
CA SER A 36 22.49 -2.28 -12.71
C SER A 36 23.36 -1.38 -11.84
N ARG A 37 22.73 -0.65 -10.92
CA ARG A 37 23.37 0.32 -10.02
C ARG A 37 23.40 -0.13 -8.58
N PHE A 38 22.69 -1.21 -8.26
CA PHE A 38 22.42 -1.67 -6.90
C PHE A 38 21.79 -0.59 -6.01
N ASP A 39 20.98 0.28 -6.64
CA ASP A 39 20.20 1.29 -5.93
C ASP A 39 18.89 0.67 -5.44
N PHE A 40 18.58 0.84 -4.16
CA PHE A 40 17.37 0.33 -3.53
C PHE A 40 16.69 1.40 -2.71
N GLY A 41 15.37 1.46 -2.79
CA GLY A 41 14.56 2.34 -1.94
C GLY A 41 13.20 1.71 -1.64
N ALA A 42 12.66 1.95 -0.46
CA ALA A 42 11.36 1.44 -0.07
C ALA A 42 10.61 2.39 0.86
N VAL A 43 9.29 2.35 0.75
CA VAL A 43 8.36 2.96 1.70
C VAL A 43 7.40 1.91 2.20
N CYS A 44 7.08 1.94 3.49
CA CYS A 44 6.15 1.02 4.12
C CYS A 44 5.09 1.80 4.91
N ALA A 45 3.87 1.28 4.92
CA ALA A 45 2.74 1.86 5.66
C ALA A 45 2.55 3.36 5.39
N ILE A 46 2.81 3.81 4.15
CA ILE A 46 2.59 5.21 3.76
C ILE A 46 1.10 5.43 3.47
N LYS A 47 0.57 6.56 3.91
CA LYS A 47 -0.83 6.94 3.74
C LYS A 47 -0.93 8.22 2.94
N ASN A 48 -2.04 8.34 2.20
CA ASN A 48 -2.44 9.57 1.52
C ASN A 48 -1.43 10.09 0.48
N PHE A 49 -0.75 9.19 -0.22
CA PHE A 49 0.10 9.53 -1.36
C PHE A 49 -0.24 8.68 -2.58
N ALA A 50 -0.41 9.34 -3.73
CA ALA A 50 -0.92 8.71 -4.94
C ALA A 50 -0.01 7.60 -5.49
N ASN A 51 1.30 7.82 -5.48
CA ASN A 51 2.25 6.91 -6.12
C ASN A 51 3.43 6.54 -5.20
N PRO A 52 3.25 5.61 -4.27
CA PRO A 52 4.33 5.17 -3.37
C PRO A 52 5.56 4.63 -4.10
N ILE A 53 5.41 4.03 -5.28
CA ILE A 53 6.55 3.57 -6.10
C ILE A 53 7.48 4.72 -6.51
N SER A 54 6.93 5.90 -6.78
CA SER A 54 7.72 7.09 -7.13
C SER A 54 8.54 7.58 -5.94
N ILE A 55 7.98 7.49 -4.73
CA ILE A 55 8.66 7.85 -3.48
C ILE A 55 9.78 6.84 -3.19
N ALA A 56 9.51 5.54 -3.35
CA ALA A 56 10.51 4.48 -3.21
C ALA A 56 11.68 4.68 -4.19
N ARG A 57 11.37 5.05 -5.44
CA ARG A 57 12.39 5.36 -6.45
C ARG A 57 13.24 6.57 -6.06
N GLU A 58 12.64 7.62 -5.54
CA GLU A 58 13.39 8.78 -5.04
C GLU A 58 14.33 8.36 -3.89
N LEU A 59 13.85 7.55 -2.95
CA LEU A 59 14.66 7.02 -1.86
C LEU A 59 15.83 6.15 -2.33
N SER A 60 15.72 5.48 -3.47
CA SER A 60 16.79 4.62 -4.00
C SER A 60 18.08 5.40 -4.35
N HIS A 61 17.99 6.72 -4.51
CA HIS A 61 19.16 7.56 -4.75
C HIS A 61 19.99 7.85 -3.48
N TYR A 62 19.47 7.51 -2.30
CA TYR A 62 20.15 7.71 -1.02
C TYR A 62 20.95 6.46 -0.65
N LYS A 63 22.19 6.67 -0.20
CA LYS A 63 23.07 5.57 0.23
C LYS A 63 22.75 5.05 1.63
N VAL A 64 22.06 5.89 2.43
CA VAL A 64 21.63 5.57 3.79
C VAL A 64 20.19 6.05 3.97
N ASN A 65 19.44 5.43 4.88
CA ASN A 65 18.05 5.76 5.17
C ASN A 65 17.15 5.70 3.93
N ASN A 66 17.37 4.72 3.09
CA ASN A 66 16.61 4.47 1.86
C ASN A 66 15.34 3.62 2.06
N VAL A 67 15.03 3.28 3.30
CA VAL A 67 13.76 2.65 3.71
C VAL A 67 13.10 3.52 4.77
N LEU A 68 11.90 4.01 4.48
CA LEU A 68 11.12 4.82 5.41
C LEU A 68 9.76 4.19 5.68
N VAL A 69 9.24 4.39 6.89
CA VAL A 69 8.01 3.77 7.36
C VAL A 69 7.06 4.83 7.92
N GLY A 70 5.76 4.70 7.63
CA GLY A 70 4.69 5.46 8.24
C GLY A 70 4.88 6.96 8.14
N GLN A 71 4.88 7.66 9.30
CA GLN A 71 4.99 9.11 9.36
C GLN A 71 6.28 9.63 8.73
N GLY A 72 7.42 8.95 8.94
CA GLY A 72 8.70 9.34 8.34
C GLY A 72 8.66 9.30 6.81
N ALA A 73 7.99 8.30 6.24
CA ALA A 73 7.78 8.23 4.80
C ALA A 73 6.89 9.37 4.28
N GLN A 74 5.83 9.72 5.02
CA GLN A 74 4.95 10.84 4.67
C GLN A 74 5.67 12.19 4.73
N GLU A 75 6.46 12.44 5.78
CA GLU A 75 7.25 13.67 5.93
C GLU A 75 8.26 13.82 4.80
N PHE A 76 8.95 12.73 4.45
CA PHE A 76 9.84 12.72 3.29
C PHE A 76 9.09 13.04 2.00
N ALA A 77 7.96 12.39 1.75
CA ALA A 77 7.15 12.61 0.55
C ALA A 77 6.68 14.07 0.44
N ARG A 78 6.24 14.68 1.55
CA ARG A 78 5.89 16.12 1.59
C ARG A 78 7.09 17.00 1.26
N SER A 79 8.25 16.71 1.85
CA SER A 79 9.48 17.49 1.59
C SER A 79 9.92 17.45 0.14
N ARG A 80 9.53 16.41 -0.59
CA ARG A 80 9.82 16.20 -2.01
C ARG A 80 8.65 16.59 -2.94
N HIS A 81 7.61 17.22 -2.39
CA HIS A 81 6.44 17.70 -3.14
C HIS A 81 5.68 16.60 -3.91
N PHE A 82 5.65 15.37 -3.37
CA PHE A 82 4.79 14.33 -3.92
C PHE A 82 3.32 14.67 -3.67
N GLU A 83 2.46 14.23 -4.58
CA GLU A 83 1.02 14.50 -4.52
C GLU A 83 0.37 13.80 -3.32
N GLU A 84 -0.21 14.58 -2.42
CA GLU A 84 -1.11 14.07 -1.39
C GLU A 84 -2.51 13.85 -1.97
N LYS A 85 -3.09 12.69 -1.70
CA LYS A 85 -4.40 12.31 -2.20
C LYS A 85 -5.10 11.39 -1.20
N GLU A 86 -6.40 11.63 -0.99
CA GLU A 86 -7.24 10.67 -0.28
C GLU A 86 -7.33 9.37 -1.10
N MET A 87 -6.83 8.28 -0.53
CA MET A 87 -6.71 6.99 -1.24
C MET A 87 -7.93 6.10 -1.08
N LEU A 88 -8.77 6.35 -0.07
CA LEU A 88 -9.96 5.58 0.21
C LEU A 88 -11.12 6.01 -0.69
N THR A 89 -11.68 5.06 -1.44
CA THR A 89 -12.85 5.28 -2.28
C THR A 89 -14.11 4.66 -1.68
N ASP A 90 -15.29 5.16 -2.06
CA ASP A 90 -16.56 4.57 -1.61
C ASP A 90 -16.70 3.11 -2.05
N ARG A 91 -16.19 2.78 -3.22
CA ARG A 91 -16.12 1.40 -3.71
C ARG A 91 -15.27 0.52 -2.79
N ALA A 92 -14.11 1.00 -2.36
CA ALA A 92 -13.24 0.28 -1.43
C ALA A 92 -13.94 0.04 -0.08
N LYS A 93 -14.69 1.02 0.43
CA LYS A 93 -15.51 0.87 1.64
C LYS A 93 -16.55 -0.23 1.51
N ILE A 94 -17.27 -0.28 0.38
CA ILE A 94 -18.27 -1.31 0.10
C ILE A 94 -17.60 -2.69 0.06
N HIS A 95 -16.48 -2.82 -0.65
CA HIS A 95 -15.74 -4.07 -0.72
C HIS A 95 -15.22 -4.51 0.65
N TYR A 96 -14.75 -3.58 1.46
CA TYR A 96 -14.32 -3.84 2.83
C TYR A 96 -15.45 -4.46 3.67
N HIS A 97 -16.64 -3.81 3.68
CA HIS A 97 -17.78 -4.31 4.43
C HIS A 97 -18.30 -5.65 3.92
N ASN A 98 -18.31 -5.87 2.60
CA ASN A 98 -18.66 -7.17 2.03
C ASN A 98 -17.67 -8.25 2.48
N ARG A 99 -16.39 -7.93 2.49
CA ARG A 99 -15.34 -8.86 2.93
C ARG A 99 -15.46 -9.21 4.41
N LEU A 100 -15.84 -8.26 5.26
CA LEU A 100 -16.11 -8.53 6.68
C LEU A 100 -17.28 -9.49 6.83
N LYS A 101 -18.38 -9.33 6.06
CA LYS A 101 -19.52 -10.24 6.08
C LYS A 101 -19.13 -11.64 5.62
N ASP A 102 -18.32 -11.76 4.55
CA ASP A 102 -17.83 -13.04 4.06
C ASP A 102 -16.97 -13.75 5.12
N LEU A 103 -16.17 -12.99 5.86
CA LEU A 103 -15.35 -13.50 6.97
C LEU A 103 -16.21 -14.01 8.16
N GLU A 104 -17.25 -13.25 8.51
CA GLU A 104 -18.18 -13.62 9.59
C GLU A 104 -18.98 -14.89 9.25
N GLN A 105 -19.31 -15.07 7.98
CA GLN A 105 -20.06 -16.23 7.48
C GLN A 105 -19.17 -17.43 7.12
N GLU A 106 -17.85 -17.34 7.35
CA GLU A 106 -16.86 -18.36 6.96
C GLU A 106 -16.88 -18.70 5.45
N GLN A 107 -17.47 -17.85 4.62
CA GLN A 107 -17.57 -18.03 3.16
C GLN A 107 -16.29 -17.58 2.44
N LEU A 108 -15.14 -17.87 3.01
CA LEU A 108 -13.86 -17.57 2.39
C LEU A 108 -13.53 -18.61 1.32
N SER A 109 -13.01 -18.11 0.19
CA SER A 109 -12.38 -18.99 -0.80
C SER A 109 -11.35 -19.89 -0.12
N PRO A 110 -11.27 -21.19 -0.50
CA PRO A 110 -10.27 -22.12 0.06
C PRO A 110 -8.83 -21.64 -0.15
N TYR A 111 -8.59 -20.72 -1.07
CA TYR A 111 -7.29 -20.08 -1.32
C TYR A 111 -6.99 -18.87 -0.42
N ALA A 112 -7.97 -18.36 0.29
CA ALA A 112 -7.74 -17.38 1.32
C ALA A 112 -7.32 -18.12 2.60
N GLY A 113 -6.04 -18.41 2.72
CA GLY A 113 -5.49 -19.10 3.89
C GLY A 113 -5.96 -18.47 5.19
N HIS A 114 -6.52 -19.27 6.08
CA HIS A 114 -7.19 -18.82 7.32
C HIS A 114 -6.31 -17.99 8.27
N GLY A 115 -5.00 -18.01 8.09
CA GLY A 115 -4.04 -17.28 8.94
C GLY A 115 -3.61 -15.93 8.36
N SER A 116 -3.33 -15.85 7.05
CA SER A 116 -2.69 -14.69 6.44
C SER A 116 -3.62 -13.47 6.32
N ILE A 117 -4.91 -13.69 6.06
CA ILE A 117 -5.85 -12.59 5.90
C ILE A 117 -6.16 -11.90 7.23
N ARG A 118 -6.33 -12.66 8.33
CA ARG A 118 -6.53 -12.07 9.66
C ARG A 118 -5.33 -11.24 10.10
N TYR A 119 -4.12 -11.68 9.77
CA TYR A 119 -2.88 -10.97 10.10
C TYR A 119 -2.71 -9.72 9.24
N ALA A 120 -2.91 -9.81 7.92
CA ALA A 120 -2.82 -8.68 7.01
C ALA A 120 -3.80 -7.56 7.39
N TRP A 121 -5.03 -7.92 7.80
CA TRP A 121 -6.06 -6.97 8.20
C TRP A 121 -5.78 -6.30 9.55
N ARG A 122 -5.15 -7.01 10.48
CA ARG A 122 -4.85 -6.47 11.81
C ARG A 122 -3.65 -5.53 11.81
N TYR A 123 -2.73 -5.70 10.88
CA TYR A 123 -1.46 -4.95 10.83
C TYR A 123 -1.24 -4.12 9.57
N GLY A 124 -2.21 -4.09 8.65
CA GLY A 124 -2.13 -3.27 7.43
C GLY A 124 -1.04 -3.66 6.43
N CYS A 125 -0.42 -4.83 6.60
CA CYS A 125 0.64 -5.29 5.71
C CYS A 125 0.10 -6.29 4.69
N TRP A 126 0.10 -5.92 3.42
CA TRP A 126 -0.06 -6.83 2.31
C TRP A 126 1.32 -7.30 1.85
N ASN A 127 1.67 -8.55 2.14
CA ASN A 127 2.79 -9.18 1.45
C ASN A 127 2.34 -9.51 0.03
N VAL A 128 2.80 -8.74 -0.93
CA VAL A 128 2.73 -9.12 -2.34
C VAL A 128 3.93 -10.02 -2.61
N HIS A 129 3.66 -11.29 -2.77
CA HIS A 129 4.61 -12.22 -3.37
C HIS A 129 4.47 -12.19 -4.89
#